data_7dfc13b1c70106f011886c3f8dc20b4b
#
_entry.id   7dfc13b1c70106f011886c3f8dc20b4b
#
_cell.length_a   1.000
_cell.length_b   1.000
_cell.length_c   1.000
_cell.angle_alpha   90.00
_cell.angle_beta   90.00
_cell.angle_gamma   90.00
#
_symmetry.space_group_name_H-M   'P 1'
#
loop_
_entity.id
_entity.type
_entity.pdbx_description
1 polymer ?
#
loop_
_entity_poly.entity_id
_entity_poly.type
_entity_poly.pdbx_seq_one_letter_code
_entity_poly.pdbx_strand_id
1 'polypeptide(L)'
;MFASAHIYAQQKQDTVIKMNDVIINENGFKTPISKQNRNVYVIDQATIAKLPGRTIQELLQFANGVDLRQRGPFGGQADISIDGGSFEQTVVLLNGTKIIDSQTAHNMLNIPIPVEAIERIEIIRGPAARIYGINSLTGAINIITRKPTKSGVLADVHAGSNFEKNTEGDGKTFYNAGIQLGGVISREKHQHSVYGSHDKSNGYRFNTQFENTRLFYQGSVQIDKANEINTSLGYTKNEFGANGFYAAPSDRNATETVQTTLAAIQSKHILSDNWTLLPRLSYRYNFDNYRYFGSVNPNAGVSKHSTNSFAAEVTATYTTQKGEIGLGTEVRSENINSSNIGVHSRENAGFFAQYRTNLLEKLNVNAGAYLNYNSSYKWQVYPGIDAGYTLTDAFKIIGSIGTSQRIPSFTDLYLSQRPGNIGNPDVKPENAFQTEIGAKVLAKNFTFNSSFFYRSIDQFIDWTRALASDPWQAHNIGSMTTKGINFRGNYAFDIDQNARFNINLAYAYLDSKFKNMDQALASKYQLSSLKHQVTNTLDFKYSNFSVLLATRFNQRIFGKSYWINDFRISQGINKFTVYLDAQNIFNSNYVEIGAIPLPSRWLSLGVKFVSFFM
;
A
#
# COMPACT_ATOMS: atom_id res chain seq x y z
N MET A 1 58.49 -4.46 -43.33
CA MET A 1 58.29 -3.82 -42.03
C MET A 1 56.87 -4.17 -41.58
N PHE A 2 56.71 -5.20 -40.77
CA PHE A 2 55.40 -5.59 -40.22
C PHE A 2 55.26 -5.00 -38.82
N ALA A 3 54.31 -4.11 -38.62
CA ALA A 3 53.97 -3.57 -37.32
C ALA A 3 53.01 -4.51 -36.59
N SER A 4 53.47 -5.16 -35.53
CA SER A 4 52.67 -5.96 -34.62
C SER A 4 51.88 -5.07 -33.68
N ALA A 5 50.56 -5.01 -33.86
CA ALA A 5 49.64 -4.37 -32.92
C ALA A 5 49.43 -5.28 -31.70
N HIS A 6 49.93 -4.87 -30.55
CA HIS A 6 49.63 -5.50 -29.27
C HIS A 6 48.24 -5.12 -28.82
N ILE A 7 47.29 -6.06 -28.86
CA ILE A 7 45.96 -5.92 -28.26
C ILE A 7 46.14 -6.19 -26.76
N TYR A 8 46.11 -5.11 -25.94
CA TYR A 8 45.93 -5.23 -24.50
C TYR A 8 44.48 -5.63 -24.22
N ALA A 9 44.26 -6.90 -23.90
CA ALA A 9 43.02 -7.34 -23.30
C ALA A 9 42.95 -6.77 -21.89
N GLN A 10 42.23 -5.67 -21.72
CA GLN A 10 41.80 -5.20 -20.41
C GLN A 10 40.89 -6.27 -19.80
N GLN A 11 41.35 -6.93 -18.74
CA GLN A 11 40.50 -7.73 -17.87
C GLN A 11 39.40 -6.84 -17.35
N LYS A 12 38.21 -7.02 -17.91
CA LYS A 12 36.96 -6.42 -17.41
C LYS A 12 36.78 -6.97 -15.99
N GLN A 13 37.11 -6.19 -14.97
CA GLN A 13 36.62 -6.47 -13.63
C GLN A 13 35.09 -6.49 -13.73
N ASP A 14 34.51 -7.67 -13.68
CA ASP A 14 33.09 -7.89 -13.51
C ASP A 14 32.71 -7.32 -12.15
N THR A 15 32.43 -6.03 -12.10
CA THR A 15 31.69 -5.42 -11.03
C THR A 15 30.28 -5.95 -11.15
N VAL A 16 30.05 -7.13 -10.57
CA VAL A 16 28.72 -7.60 -10.23
C VAL A 16 28.16 -6.53 -9.31
N ILE A 17 27.35 -5.62 -9.86
CA ILE A 17 26.49 -4.76 -9.03
C ILE A 17 25.50 -5.76 -8.40
N LYS A 18 25.88 -6.29 -7.23
CA LYS A 18 24.90 -6.94 -6.35
C LYS A 18 23.86 -5.85 -6.11
N MET A 19 22.67 -5.99 -6.70
CA MET A 19 21.51 -5.26 -6.21
C MET A 19 21.50 -5.51 -4.71
N ASN A 20 21.67 -4.46 -3.90
CA ASN A 20 21.62 -4.59 -2.46
C ASN A 20 20.31 -5.30 -2.15
N ASP A 21 20.40 -6.51 -1.60
CA ASP A 21 19.23 -7.36 -1.37
C ASP A 21 18.34 -6.63 -0.36
N VAL A 22 17.13 -6.26 -0.77
CA VAL A 22 16.20 -5.54 0.10
C VAL A 22 15.88 -6.43 1.28
N ILE A 23 16.13 -5.93 2.49
CA ILE A 23 15.82 -6.63 3.73
C ILE A 23 14.37 -6.36 4.12
N ILE A 24 13.55 -7.39 4.12
CA ILE A 24 12.19 -7.37 4.66
C ILE A 24 12.25 -7.67 6.15
N ASN A 25 11.55 -6.87 6.95
CA ASN A 25 11.47 -7.07 8.40
C ASN A 25 10.06 -7.55 8.77
N GLU A 26 9.95 -8.82 9.11
CA GLU A 26 8.72 -9.46 9.57
C GLU A 26 8.86 -9.81 11.06
N ASN A 27 8.18 -9.09 11.94
CA ASN A 27 8.22 -9.35 13.40
C ASN A 27 9.65 -9.49 13.97
N GLY A 28 10.55 -8.60 13.54
CA GLY A 28 11.95 -8.62 13.97
C GLY A 28 12.86 -9.56 13.14
N PHE A 29 12.30 -10.48 12.37
CA PHE A 29 13.08 -11.30 11.43
C PHE A 29 13.48 -10.48 10.21
N LYS A 30 14.78 -10.32 10.04
CA LYS A 30 15.35 -9.64 8.86
C LYS A 30 15.66 -10.67 7.80
N THR A 31 14.95 -10.63 6.68
CA THR A 31 15.12 -11.59 5.59
C THR A 31 15.35 -10.86 4.28
N PRO A 32 16.48 -11.12 3.59
CA PRO A 32 16.66 -10.66 2.23
C PRO A 32 15.52 -11.13 1.32
N ILE A 33 15.06 -10.28 0.41
CA ILE A 33 13.92 -10.61 -0.48
C ILE A 33 14.19 -11.87 -1.33
N SER A 34 15.44 -12.12 -1.70
CA SER A 34 15.87 -13.32 -2.41
C SER A 34 15.63 -14.59 -1.59
N LYS A 35 15.74 -14.49 -0.26
CA LYS A 35 15.55 -15.61 0.69
C LYS A 35 14.13 -15.74 1.21
N GLN A 36 13.22 -14.81 0.88
CA GLN A 36 11.82 -14.90 1.32
C GLN A 36 11.12 -16.14 0.77
N ASN A 37 10.35 -16.82 1.63
CA ASN A 37 9.54 -18.00 1.28
C ASN A 37 8.12 -17.64 0.83
N ARG A 38 7.80 -16.35 0.76
CA ARG A 38 6.53 -15.79 0.29
C ARG A 38 6.71 -15.00 -0.99
N ASN A 39 5.61 -14.77 -1.66
CA ASN A 39 5.55 -13.80 -2.75
C ASN A 39 5.47 -12.39 -2.16
N VAL A 40 6.61 -11.69 -2.15
CA VAL A 40 6.72 -10.29 -1.72
C VAL A 40 7.09 -9.44 -2.93
N TYR A 41 6.35 -8.36 -3.14
CA TYR A 41 6.68 -7.36 -4.15
C TYR A 41 7.19 -6.09 -3.48
N VAL A 42 8.24 -5.51 -4.03
CA VAL A 42 8.82 -4.26 -3.55
C VAL A 42 8.84 -3.24 -4.67
N ILE A 43 8.30 -2.05 -4.40
CA ILE A 43 8.50 -0.85 -5.19
C ILE A 43 9.60 -0.07 -4.48
N ASP A 44 10.82 -0.13 -5.01
CA ASP A 44 11.98 0.52 -4.41
C ASP A 44 12.05 2.02 -4.75
N GLN A 45 12.94 2.74 -4.07
CA GLN A 45 13.13 4.16 -4.24
C GLN A 45 13.48 4.55 -5.68
N ALA A 46 14.30 3.75 -6.37
CA ALA A 46 14.72 4.02 -7.73
C ALA A 46 13.52 3.95 -8.70
N THR A 47 12.61 3.01 -8.46
CA THR A 47 11.34 2.88 -9.18
C THR A 47 10.39 4.02 -8.83
N ILE A 48 10.21 4.33 -7.53
CA ILE A 48 9.35 5.44 -7.06
C ILE A 48 9.75 6.77 -7.72
N ALA A 49 11.05 7.06 -7.80
CA ALA A 49 11.56 8.31 -8.37
C ALA A 49 11.25 8.47 -9.87
N LYS A 50 11.00 7.36 -10.58
CA LYS A 50 10.74 7.35 -12.03
C LYS A 50 9.25 7.24 -12.38
N LEU A 51 8.42 6.67 -11.50
CA LEU A 51 6.99 6.55 -11.74
C LEU A 51 6.31 7.93 -11.77
N PRO A 52 5.35 8.14 -12.68
CA PRO A 52 4.58 9.39 -12.76
C PRO A 52 3.48 9.44 -11.68
N GLY A 53 3.86 9.23 -10.41
CA GLY A 53 2.99 9.24 -9.24
C GLY A 53 3.53 10.17 -8.16
N ARG A 54 2.64 10.93 -7.53
CA ARG A 54 2.96 11.91 -6.47
C ARG A 54 2.34 11.58 -5.13
N THR A 55 1.53 10.54 -5.13
CA THR A 55 0.85 10.04 -3.93
C THR A 55 1.09 8.54 -3.79
N ILE A 56 0.93 8.04 -2.58
CA ILE A 56 1.03 6.59 -2.31
C ILE A 56 0.02 5.81 -3.16
N GLN A 57 -1.18 6.36 -3.31
CA GLN A 57 -2.24 5.78 -4.12
C GLN A 57 -1.78 5.62 -5.59
N GLU A 58 -1.22 6.67 -6.18
CA GLU A 58 -0.73 6.62 -7.56
C GLU A 58 0.45 5.66 -7.74
N LEU A 59 1.34 5.51 -6.76
CA LEU A 59 2.42 4.52 -6.80
C LEU A 59 1.90 3.08 -6.74
N LEU A 60 0.91 2.82 -5.89
CA LEU A 60 0.33 1.50 -5.69
C LEU A 60 -0.44 0.97 -6.91
N GLN A 61 -0.88 1.83 -7.81
CA GLN A 61 -1.51 1.42 -9.08
C GLN A 61 -0.58 0.60 -9.99
N PHE A 62 0.73 0.76 -9.84
CA PHE A 62 1.73 0.02 -10.63
C PHE A 62 2.12 -1.32 -10.00
N ALA A 63 1.56 -1.65 -8.84
CA ALA A 63 1.81 -2.91 -8.16
C ALA A 63 0.87 -4.00 -8.68
N ASN A 64 1.43 -5.05 -9.25
CA ASN A 64 0.66 -6.20 -9.73
C ASN A 64 -0.08 -6.91 -8.58
N GLY A 65 -1.35 -7.29 -8.82
CA GLY A 65 -2.24 -7.92 -7.84
C GLY A 65 -2.79 -6.97 -6.79
N VAL A 66 -2.39 -5.70 -6.82
CA VAL A 66 -3.02 -4.63 -6.05
C VAL A 66 -4.14 -4.03 -6.88
N ASP A 67 -5.34 -4.06 -6.33
CA ASP A 67 -6.51 -3.38 -6.88
C ASP A 67 -6.72 -2.08 -6.10
N LEU A 68 -6.38 -0.97 -6.74
CA LEU A 68 -6.65 0.35 -6.23
C LEU A 68 -7.89 0.91 -6.93
N ARG A 69 -8.90 1.24 -6.15
CA ARG A 69 -10.15 1.81 -6.63
C ARG A 69 -10.28 3.25 -6.19
N GLN A 70 -9.83 4.15 -7.05
CA GLN A 70 -9.84 5.59 -6.77
C GLN A 70 -11.23 6.19 -6.99
N ARG A 71 -11.61 7.11 -6.11
CA ARG A 71 -12.77 7.98 -6.26
C ARG A 71 -12.39 9.38 -6.79
N GLY A 72 -11.10 9.68 -6.85
CA GLY A 72 -10.53 10.92 -7.39
C GLY A 72 -9.02 10.85 -7.50
N PRO A 73 -8.38 11.70 -8.33
CA PRO A 73 -6.93 11.74 -8.49
C PRO A 73 -6.24 12.46 -7.32
N PHE A 74 -4.92 12.54 -7.40
CA PHE A 74 -4.03 13.37 -6.57
C PHE A 74 -4.09 13.06 -5.07
N GLY A 75 -4.37 11.81 -4.69
CA GLY A 75 -4.45 11.39 -3.30
C GLY A 75 -5.79 11.62 -2.61
N GLY A 76 -6.84 11.80 -3.40
CA GLY A 76 -8.22 11.65 -2.93
C GLY A 76 -8.47 10.26 -2.36
N GLN A 77 -9.69 10.00 -1.93
CA GLN A 77 -10.04 8.71 -1.35
C GLN A 77 -9.83 7.56 -2.36
N ALA A 78 -9.25 6.47 -1.89
CA ALA A 78 -9.06 5.25 -2.65
C ALA A 78 -9.18 4.02 -1.74
N ASP A 79 -9.87 3.00 -2.23
CA ASP A 79 -9.94 1.69 -1.60
C ASP A 79 -8.83 0.80 -2.15
N ILE A 80 -8.14 0.07 -1.30
CA ILE A 80 -7.04 -0.82 -1.71
C ILE A 80 -7.31 -2.24 -1.30
N SER A 81 -7.04 -3.18 -2.21
CA SER A 81 -7.12 -4.60 -1.92
C SER A 81 -6.03 -5.38 -2.64
N ILE A 82 -5.77 -6.60 -2.18
CA ILE A 82 -4.77 -7.52 -2.74
C ILE A 82 -5.47 -8.78 -3.23
N ASP A 83 -5.13 -9.22 -4.47
CA ASP A 83 -5.51 -10.50 -5.04
C ASP A 83 -7.02 -10.82 -4.92
N GLY A 84 -7.88 -9.83 -5.25
CA GLY A 84 -9.33 -9.98 -5.29
C GLY A 84 -10.02 -9.97 -3.92
N GLY A 85 -9.36 -9.47 -2.89
CA GLY A 85 -9.98 -9.19 -1.59
C GLY A 85 -10.79 -7.89 -1.58
N SER A 86 -11.38 -7.58 -0.43
CA SER A 86 -11.94 -6.26 -0.14
C SER A 86 -10.90 -5.34 0.50
N PHE A 87 -11.20 -4.04 0.55
CA PHE A 87 -10.33 -3.04 1.17
C PHE A 87 -10.17 -3.25 2.69
N GLU A 88 -11.13 -3.84 3.36
CA GLU A 88 -11.06 -4.16 4.80
C GLU A 88 -10.26 -5.43 5.11
N GLN A 89 -9.87 -6.20 4.08
CA GLN A 89 -9.12 -7.46 4.19
C GLN A 89 -7.60 -7.30 4.00
N THR A 90 -7.13 -6.07 3.80
CA THR A 90 -5.72 -5.73 3.59
C THR A 90 -5.25 -4.79 4.69
N VAL A 91 -4.18 -5.13 5.42
CA VAL A 91 -3.61 -4.23 6.40
C VAL A 91 -2.56 -3.30 5.75
N VAL A 92 -2.59 -2.02 6.12
CA VAL A 92 -1.59 -1.04 5.71
C VAL A 92 -0.72 -0.68 6.91
N LEU A 93 0.59 -0.58 6.70
CA LEU A 93 1.56 -0.26 7.74
C LEU A 93 2.49 0.88 7.29
N LEU A 94 2.95 1.66 8.27
CA LEU A 94 4.03 2.63 8.11
C LEU A 94 5.18 2.24 9.05
N ASN A 95 6.33 1.86 8.50
CA ASN A 95 7.48 1.33 9.27
C ASN A 95 7.10 0.18 10.21
N GLY A 96 6.17 -0.68 9.78
CA GLY A 96 5.64 -1.78 10.59
C GLY A 96 4.56 -1.37 11.60
N THR A 97 4.26 -0.09 11.77
CA THR A 97 3.14 0.38 12.59
C THR A 97 1.84 0.24 11.81
N LYS A 98 0.85 -0.46 12.35
CA LYS A 98 -0.45 -0.68 11.70
C LYS A 98 -1.24 0.61 11.61
N ILE A 99 -1.76 0.91 10.43
CA ILE A 99 -2.70 2.00 10.18
C ILE A 99 -4.10 1.40 10.21
N ILE A 100 -4.77 1.53 11.35
CA ILE A 100 -6.09 0.96 11.56
C ILE A 100 -7.13 2.05 11.35
N ASP A 101 -8.11 1.77 10.49
CA ASP A 101 -9.33 2.54 10.37
C ASP A 101 -10.52 1.66 10.79
N SER A 102 -10.92 1.78 12.04
CA SER A 102 -11.99 0.98 12.64
C SER A 102 -13.38 1.40 12.19
N GLN A 103 -13.52 2.58 11.59
CA GLN A 103 -14.79 3.07 11.03
C GLN A 103 -15.23 2.19 9.87
N THR A 104 -14.46 2.19 8.76
CA THR A 104 -14.82 1.52 7.50
C THR A 104 -13.64 1.18 6.60
N ALA A 105 -12.40 1.36 7.05
CA ALA A 105 -11.16 1.16 6.30
C ALA A 105 -10.98 2.00 5.00
N HIS A 106 -11.90 2.90 4.66
CA HIS A 106 -11.78 3.77 3.49
C HIS A 106 -10.64 4.80 3.62
N ASN A 107 -10.24 5.15 4.84
CA ASN A 107 -9.24 6.16 5.12
C ASN A 107 -7.84 5.57 5.47
N MET A 108 -7.59 4.29 5.17
CA MET A 108 -6.29 3.65 5.46
C MET A 108 -5.14 4.25 4.65
N LEU A 109 -5.41 4.75 3.43
CA LEU A 109 -4.40 5.40 2.59
C LEU A 109 -4.26 6.91 2.84
N ASN A 110 -5.00 7.49 3.79
CA ASN A 110 -4.77 8.86 4.24
C ASN A 110 -3.55 8.90 5.17
N ILE A 111 -2.37 8.66 4.61
CA ILE A 111 -1.10 8.47 5.33
C ILE A 111 -0.34 9.80 5.31
N PRO A 112 0.12 10.28 6.48
CA PRO A 112 0.70 11.61 6.62
C PRO A 112 2.17 11.68 6.18
N ILE A 113 2.53 11.08 5.03
CA ILE A 113 3.90 11.14 4.48
C ILE A 113 3.88 11.58 3.01
N PRO A 114 4.77 12.49 2.59
CA PRO A 114 5.00 12.75 1.18
C PRO A 114 5.83 11.62 0.54
N VAL A 115 5.72 11.48 -0.78
CA VAL A 115 6.38 10.40 -1.54
C VAL A 115 7.91 10.44 -1.38
N GLU A 116 8.49 11.63 -1.24
CA GLU A 116 9.93 11.81 -1.04
C GLU A 116 10.47 11.22 0.25
N ALA A 117 9.61 11.04 1.26
CA ALA A 117 9.98 10.38 2.51
C ALA A 117 10.03 8.84 2.37
N ILE A 118 9.52 8.27 1.28
CA ILE A 118 9.42 6.82 1.09
C ILE A 118 10.75 6.26 0.57
N GLU A 119 11.24 5.21 1.23
CA GLU A 119 12.36 4.40 0.75
C GLU A 119 11.85 3.28 -0.18
N ARG A 120 10.80 2.59 0.25
CA ARG A 120 10.17 1.52 -0.51
C ARG A 120 8.77 1.20 -0.01
N ILE A 121 8.00 0.51 -0.85
CA ILE A 121 6.70 -0.06 -0.48
C ILE A 121 6.81 -1.58 -0.64
N GLU A 122 6.54 -2.31 0.44
CA GLU A 122 6.56 -3.77 0.50
C GLU A 122 5.13 -4.29 0.46
N ILE A 123 4.82 -5.17 -0.49
CA ILE A 123 3.50 -5.79 -0.64
C ILE A 123 3.66 -7.29 -0.38
N ILE A 124 3.15 -7.72 0.78
CA ILE A 124 3.17 -9.09 1.24
C ILE A 124 1.83 -9.72 0.90
N ARG A 125 1.83 -10.75 0.08
CA ARG A 125 0.63 -11.42 -0.40
C ARG A 125 0.24 -12.61 0.46
N GLY A 126 -1.05 -12.95 0.42
CA GLY A 126 -1.63 -14.07 1.14
C GLY A 126 -1.84 -13.81 2.63
N PRO A 127 -2.39 -14.78 3.39
CA PRO A 127 -2.72 -14.59 4.78
C PRO A 127 -1.49 -14.19 5.58
N ALA A 128 -1.53 -13.00 6.13
CA ALA A 128 -0.43 -12.43 6.88
C ALA A 128 -0.73 -12.32 8.39
N ALA A 129 -1.84 -12.93 8.85
CA ALA A 129 -2.26 -12.83 10.24
C ALA A 129 -1.24 -13.40 11.23
N ARG A 130 -0.50 -14.45 10.85
CA ARG A 130 0.61 -14.97 11.64
C ARG A 130 1.68 -13.91 11.93
N ILE A 131 1.83 -12.91 11.03
CA ILE A 131 2.84 -11.85 11.14
C ILE A 131 2.21 -10.56 11.67
N TYR A 132 1.07 -10.15 11.12
CA TYR A 132 0.47 -8.84 11.39
C TYR A 132 -0.86 -8.90 12.16
N GLY A 133 -1.31 -10.09 12.57
CA GLY A 133 -2.57 -10.27 13.28
C GLY A 133 -3.81 -10.12 12.40
N ILE A 134 -4.91 -9.73 13.03
CA ILE A 134 -6.22 -9.58 12.37
C ILE A 134 -6.23 -8.53 11.26
N ASN A 135 -7.21 -8.63 10.35
CA ASN A 135 -7.43 -7.76 9.18
C ASN A 135 -6.36 -7.84 8.09
N SER A 136 -5.41 -8.78 8.19
CA SER A 136 -4.42 -9.08 7.14
C SER A 136 -4.79 -10.36 6.37
N LEU A 137 -6.06 -10.44 5.96
CA LEU A 137 -6.66 -11.64 5.36
C LEU A 137 -6.09 -11.92 3.96
N THR A 138 -5.96 -10.91 3.12
CA THR A 138 -5.42 -11.02 1.75
C THR A 138 -3.96 -10.61 1.65
N GLY A 139 -3.43 -9.94 2.67
CA GLY A 139 -2.05 -9.52 2.72
C GLY A 139 -1.81 -8.23 3.50
N ALA A 140 -0.62 -7.67 3.30
CA ALA A 140 -0.20 -6.44 3.95
C ALA A 140 0.59 -5.54 2.98
N ILE A 141 0.47 -4.23 3.17
CA ILE A 141 1.26 -3.21 2.47
C ILE A 141 2.02 -2.43 3.52
N ASN A 142 3.34 -2.53 3.50
CA ASN A 142 4.21 -1.86 4.45
C ASN A 142 5.02 -0.76 3.76
N ILE A 143 4.79 0.48 4.15
CA ILE A 143 5.49 1.65 3.60
C ILE A 143 6.68 1.93 4.51
N ILE A 144 7.88 1.86 3.96
CA ILE A 144 9.13 2.09 4.68
C ILE A 144 9.65 3.47 4.31
N THR A 145 9.93 4.28 5.32
CA THR A 145 10.50 5.62 5.14
C THR A 145 12.02 5.59 5.08
N ARG A 146 12.58 6.59 4.42
CA ARG A 146 14.03 6.72 4.25
C ARG A 146 14.71 6.94 5.60
N LYS A 147 15.85 6.26 5.78
CA LYS A 147 16.82 6.60 6.83
C LYS A 147 17.94 7.44 6.19
N PRO A 148 18.04 8.72 6.50
CA PRO A 148 19.01 9.59 5.87
C PRO A 148 20.44 9.23 6.29
N THR A 149 21.33 9.09 5.33
CA THR A 149 22.77 8.85 5.58
C THR A 149 23.61 10.10 5.47
N LYS A 150 23.05 11.18 4.91
CA LYS A 150 23.71 12.49 4.74
C LYS A 150 22.73 13.60 5.07
N SER A 151 23.23 14.69 5.65
CA SER A 151 22.45 15.91 5.84
C SER A 151 22.13 16.55 4.49
N GLY A 152 20.97 17.18 4.36
CA GLY A 152 20.58 17.77 3.09
C GLY A 152 19.19 18.39 3.10
N VAL A 153 18.86 19.00 1.99
CA VAL A 153 17.54 19.58 1.72
C VAL A 153 17.01 19.08 0.38
N LEU A 154 15.70 19.02 0.29
CA LEU A 154 14.95 18.63 -0.88
C LEU A 154 13.81 19.63 -1.09
N ALA A 155 13.55 19.99 -2.33
CA ALA A 155 12.36 20.72 -2.75
C ALA A 155 11.86 20.11 -4.07
N ASP A 156 10.54 20.00 -4.23
CA ASP A 156 9.88 19.61 -5.48
C ASP A 156 8.69 20.55 -5.69
N VAL A 157 8.60 21.14 -6.88
CA VAL A 157 7.49 22.01 -7.26
C VAL A 157 6.94 21.52 -8.60
N HIS A 158 5.64 21.44 -8.72
CA HIS A 158 5.00 21.00 -9.95
C HIS A 158 3.68 21.72 -10.22
N ALA A 159 3.30 21.76 -11.48
CA ALA A 159 1.99 22.20 -11.93
C ALA A 159 1.55 21.41 -13.18
N GLY A 160 0.24 21.26 -13.36
CA GLY A 160 -0.30 20.50 -14.48
C GLY A 160 -1.74 20.86 -14.80
N SER A 161 -2.22 20.33 -15.96
CA SER A 161 -3.57 20.57 -16.46
C SER A 161 -3.98 19.45 -17.44
N ASN A 162 -5.29 19.22 -17.56
CA ASN A 162 -5.88 18.47 -18.68
C ASN A 162 -6.33 19.39 -19.83
N PHE A 163 -6.19 20.71 -19.68
CA PHE A 163 -6.61 21.76 -20.61
C PHE A 163 -8.13 21.82 -20.89
N GLU A 164 -8.92 21.07 -20.13
CA GLU A 164 -10.40 21.11 -20.21
C GLU A 164 -10.96 22.19 -19.28
N LYS A 165 -12.14 22.71 -19.63
CA LYS A 165 -12.82 23.73 -18.83
C LYS A 165 -13.91 23.11 -17.95
N ASN A 166 -14.06 23.66 -16.74
CA ASN A 166 -15.17 23.34 -15.83
C ASN A 166 -16.48 23.97 -16.34
N THR A 167 -17.06 23.38 -17.38
CA THR A 167 -18.27 23.91 -18.05
C THR A 167 -19.52 23.84 -17.17
N GLU A 168 -19.54 22.97 -16.14
CA GLU A 168 -20.64 22.85 -15.18
C GLU A 168 -20.41 23.71 -13.91
N GLY A 169 -19.30 24.45 -13.84
CA GLY A 169 -18.91 25.27 -12.70
C GLY A 169 -18.51 26.70 -13.10
N ASP A 170 -17.26 27.07 -12.79
CA ASP A 170 -16.76 28.43 -12.94
C ASP A 170 -16.16 28.76 -14.32
N GLY A 171 -16.19 27.82 -15.26
CA GLY A 171 -15.65 27.97 -16.61
C GLY A 171 -14.12 28.00 -16.70
N LYS A 172 -13.38 27.89 -15.59
CA LYS A 172 -11.92 27.89 -15.56
C LYS A 172 -11.36 26.55 -16.05
N THR A 173 -10.16 26.60 -16.57
CA THR A 173 -9.40 25.39 -16.93
C THR A 173 -9.00 24.62 -15.67
N PHE A 174 -9.16 23.29 -15.72
CA PHE A 174 -8.71 22.43 -14.63
C PHE A 174 -7.19 22.42 -14.51
N TYR A 175 -6.70 22.49 -13.27
CA TYR A 175 -5.27 22.46 -12.96
C TYR A 175 -4.99 21.75 -11.66
N ASN A 176 -3.75 21.33 -11.48
CA ASN A 176 -3.17 21.01 -10.18
C ASN A 176 -1.83 21.70 -10.03
N ALA A 177 -1.45 21.97 -8.79
CA ALA A 177 -0.12 22.44 -8.43
C ALA A 177 0.24 21.93 -7.03
N GLY A 178 1.52 21.75 -6.78
CA GLY A 178 1.99 21.33 -5.47
C GLY A 178 3.44 21.67 -5.21
N ILE A 179 3.78 21.65 -3.93
CA ILE A 179 5.11 21.84 -3.39
C ILE A 179 5.41 20.78 -2.34
N GLN A 180 6.62 20.25 -2.37
CA GLN A 180 7.14 19.36 -1.32
C GLN A 180 8.49 19.89 -0.87
N LEU A 181 8.69 19.92 0.43
CA LEU A 181 9.95 20.36 1.06
C LEU A 181 10.43 19.28 2.02
N GLY A 182 11.73 19.08 2.09
CA GLY A 182 12.34 18.14 3.03
C GLY A 182 13.66 18.67 3.57
N GLY A 183 13.88 18.48 4.87
CA GLY A 183 15.13 18.76 5.55
C GLY A 183 15.60 17.51 6.31
N VAL A 184 16.89 17.21 6.19
CA VAL A 184 17.51 16.04 6.79
C VAL A 184 18.77 16.44 7.52
N ILE A 185 18.90 16.01 8.77
CA ILE A 185 20.14 16.09 9.56
C ILE A 185 20.57 14.66 9.87
N SER A 186 21.79 14.31 9.47
CA SER A 186 22.39 13.01 9.74
C SER A 186 23.74 13.22 10.43
N ARG A 187 23.89 12.64 11.62
CA ARG A 187 25.11 12.60 12.41
C ARG A 187 25.34 11.16 12.88
N GLU A 188 26.50 10.89 13.42
CA GLU A 188 26.91 9.55 13.83
C GLU A 188 25.87 8.85 14.73
N LYS A 189 25.33 9.56 15.73
CA LYS A 189 24.41 8.98 16.71
C LYS A 189 22.96 9.39 16.56
N HIS A 190 22.66 10.37 15.70
CA HIS A 190 21.27 10.80 15.54
C HIS A 190 20.98 11.24 14.10
N GLN A 191 19.80 10.92 13.65
CA GLN A 191 19.28 11.24 12.33
C GLN A 191 17.88 11.82 12.50
N HIS A 192 17.59 12.92 11.85
CA HIS A 192 16.30 13.58 11.86
C HIS A 192 15.91 13.99 10.46
N SER A 193 14.65 13.80 10.11
CA SER A 193 14.10 14.32 8.86
C SER A 193 12.73 14.93 9.10
N VAL A 194 12.48 16.04 8.43
CA VAL A 194 11.19 16.72 8.39
C VAL A 194 10.80 16.87 6.94
N TYR A 195 9.56 16.52 6.61
CA TYR A 195 8.99 16.70 5.28
C TYR A 195 7.65 17.42 5.40
N GLY A 196 7.37 18.31 4.45
CA GLY A 196 6.08 18.94 4.28
C GLY A 196 5.67 18.93 2.82
N SER A 197 4.37 18.75 2.54
CA SER A 197 3.82 18.93 1.20
C SER A 197 2.48 19.63 1.25
N HIS A 198 2.21 20.39 0.18
CA HIS A 198 0.90 20.98 -0.05
C HIS A 198 0.56 20.84 -1.53
N ASP A 199 -0.56 20.20 -1.82
CA ASP A 199 -1.07 19.94 -3.16
C ASP A 199 -2.47 20.51 -3.29
N LYS A 200 -2.75 21.20 -4.42
CA LYS A 200 -4.03 21.81 -4.70
C LYS A 200 -4.46 21.59 -6.14
N SER A 201 -5.76 21.38 -6.36
CA SER A 201 -6.39 21.27 -7.66
C SER A 201 -7.79 21.88 -7.62
N ASN A 202 -8.23 22.49 -8.72
CA ASN A 202 -9.63 22.87 -8.89
C ASN A 202 -10.50 21.73 -9.46
N GLY A 203 -9.95 20.51 -9.51
CA GLY A 203 -10.64 19.30 -9.95
C GLY A 203 -10.35 18.89 -11.38
N TYR A 204 -11.18 17.99 -11.91
CA TYR A 204 -11.17 17.49 -13.29
C TYR A 204 -12.58 17.33 -13.86
N ARG A 205 -13.58 17.56 -13.05
CA ARG A 205 -15.03 17.67 -13.33
C ARG A 205 -15.71 18.47 -12.23
N PHE A 206 -16.98 18.75 -12.38
CA PHE A 206 -17.75 19.52 -11.39
C PHE A 206 -17.59 18.92 -9.98
N ASN A 207 -17.32 19.79 -8.99
CA ASN A 207 -17.17 19.47 -7.57
C ASN A 207 -16.21 18.30 -7.29
N THR A 208 -14.98 18.40 -7.83
CA THR A 208 -13.87 17.47 -7.57
C THR A 208 -12.57 18.22 -7.25
N GLN A 209 -12.67 19.47 -6.75
CA GLN A 209 -11.54 20.22 -6.24
C GLN A 209 -10.88 19.46 -5.08
N PHE A 210 -9.59 19.72 -4.89
CA PHE A 210 -8.80 18.99 -3.93
C PHE A 210 -7.75 19.89 -3.30
N GLU A 211 -7.54 19.78 -2.00
CA GLU A 211 -6.45 20.42 -1.26
C GLU A 211 -5.93 19.48 -0.18
N ASN A 212 -4.64 19.18 -0.21
CA ASN A 212 -4.00 18.27 0.74
C ASN A 212 -2.74 18.89 1.33
N THR A 213 -2.62 18.84 2.65
CA THR A 213 -1.41 19.22 3.39
C THR A 213 -0.91 18.02 4.18
N ARG A 214 0.39 17.71 4.08
CA ARG A 214 1.06 16.67 4.85
C ARG A 214 2.26 17.25 5.57
N LEU A 215 2.44 16.85 6.82
CA LEU A 215 3.63 17.14 7.62
C LEU A 215 4.11 15.83 8.23
N PHE A 216 5.39 15.54 8.10
CA PHE A 216 5.97 14.31 8.62
C PHE A 216 7.35 14.56 9.23
N TYR A 217 7.55 14.09 10.43
CA TYR A 217 8.83 14.03 11.13
C TYR A 217 9.19 12.59 11.44
N GLN A 218 10.45 12.25 11.30
CA GLN A 218 11.03 11.04 11.88
C GLN A 218 12.41 11.33 12.47
N GLY A 219 12.71 10.64 13.56
CA GLY A 219 14.00 10.71 14.25
C GLY A 219 14.50 9.32 14.61
N SER A 220 15.81 9.15 14.57
CA SER A 220 16.52 7.96 15.08
C SER A 220 17.67 8.43 15.93
N VAL A 221 17.77 7.89 17.15
CA VAL A 221 18.84 8.19 18.11
C VAL A 221 19.48 6.88 18.56
N GLN A 222 20.77 6.72 18.26
CA GLN A 222 21.61 5.64 18.75
C GLN A 222 22.16 6.05 20.12
N ILE A 223 21.61 5.49 21.18
CA ILE A 223 22.05 5.77 22.57
C ILE A 223 23.45 5.16 22.78
N ASP A 224 23.58 3.89 22.43
CA ASP A 224 24.83 3.11 22.45
C ASP A 224 24.79 2.01 21.39
N LYS A 225 25.76 1.10 21.34
CA LYS A 225 25.81 0.02 20.34
C LYS A 225 24.63 -0.95 20.41
N ALA A 226 23.99 -1.08 21.57
CA ALA A 226 22.89 -2.01 21.81
C ALA A 226 21.52 -1.36 21.74
N ASN A 227 21.42 -0.02 21.92
CA ASN A 227 20.17 0.68 22.14
C ASN A 227 19.94 1.78 21.10
N GLU A 228 18.80 1.72 20.40
CA GLU A 228 18.35 2.71 19.41
C GLU A 228 16.89 3.08 19.68
N ILE A 229 16.54 4.36 19.55
CA ILE A 229 15.16 4.84 19.62
C ILE A 229 14.80 5.46 18.28
N ASN A 230 13.66 5.05 17.72
CA ASN A 230 13.07 5.58 16.50
C ASN A 230 11.73 6.22 16.82
N THR A 231 11.51 7.44 16.33
CA THR A 231 10.26 8.19 16.52
C THR A 231 9.69 8.61 15.18
N SER A 232 8.38 8.68 15.06
CA SER A 232 7.70 9.27 13.90
C SER A 232 6.45 10.01 14.35
N LEU A 233 6.19 11.15 13.71
CA LEU A 233 5.00 11.98 13.90
C LEU A 233 4.55 12.49 12.54
N GLY A 234 3.29 12.31 12.21
CA GLY A 234 2.73 12.77 10.96
C GLY A 234 1.35 13.36 11.13
N TYR A 235 1.04 14.35 10.31
CA TYR A 235 -0.27 14.98 10.19
C TYR A 235 -0.63 15.15 8.72
N THR A 236 -1.86 14.82 8.35
CA THR A 236 -2.40 15.16 7.04
C THR A 236 -3.82 15.70 7.17
N LYS A 237 -4.11 16.70 6.36
CA LYS A 237 -5.46 17.24 6.13
C LYS A 237 -5.76 17.18 4.64
N ASN A 238 -6.87 16.55 4.29
CA ASN A 238 -7.34 16.36 2.93
C ASN A 238 -8.76 16.92 2.82
N GLU A 239 -8.99 17.89 1.94
CA GLU A 239 -10.28 18.51 1.68
C GLU A 239 -10.62 18.38 0.21
N PHE A 240 -11.78 17.83 -0.12
CA PHE A 240 -12.12 17.57 -1.51
C PHE A 240 -13.61 17.59 -1.79
N GLY A 241 -13.96 17.87 -3.04
CA GLY A 241 -15.28 17.64 -3.59
C GLY A 241 -15.51 16.15 -3.81
N ALA A 242 -16.59 15.61 -3.27
CA ALA A 242 -16.89 14.18 -3.25
C ALA A 242 -18.04 13.81 -4.21
N ASN A 243 -18.07 14.43 -5.40
CA ASN A 243 -19.11 14.23 -6.39
C ASN A 243 -19.22 12.76 -6.83
N GLY A 244 -20.31 12.09 -6.46
CA GLY A 244 -20.59 10.70 -6.85
C GLY A 244 -19.85 9.64 -6.04
N PHE A 245 -19.21 9.98 -4.91
CA PHE A 245 -18.34 9.04 -4.19
C PHE A 245 -19.11 7.90 -3.54
N TYR A 246 -20.31 8.18 -2.99
CA TYR A 246 -21.04 7.18 -2.19
C TYR A 246 -22.48 6.93 -2.68
N ALA A 247 -23.11 7.91 -3.34
CA ALA A 247 -24.52 7.85 -3.72
C ALA A 247 -24.79 8.49 -5.09
N ALA A 248 -23.92 8.23 -6.08
CA ALA A 248 -24.07 8.78 -7.43
C ALA A 248 -25.44 8.46 -8.04
N PRO A 249 -26.10 9.42 -8.73
CA PRO A 249 -25.69 10.80 -8.97
C PRO A 249 -26.14 11.80 -7.90
N SER A 250 -26.85 11.36 -6.84
CA SER A 250 -27.54 12.24 -5.90
C SER A 250 -26.60 13.04 -4.98
N ASP A 251 -25.36 12.57 -4.79
CA ASP A 251 -24.32 13.22 -3.97
C ASP A 251 -23.34 14.11 -4.77
N ARG A 252 -23.78 14.63 -5.95
CA ARG A 252 -22.91 15.49 -6.79
C ARG A 252 -22.40 16.76 -6.10
N ASN A 253 -23.09 17.24 -5.07
CA ASN A 253 -22.73 18.41 -4.28
C ASN A 253 -21.98 18.08 -2.99
N ALA A 254 -21.62 16.82 -2.77
CA ALA A 254 -20.94 16.39 -1.56
C ALA A 254 -19.51 16.93 -1.46
N THR A 255 -19.07 17.19 -0.24
CA THR A 255 -17.67 17.51 0.09
C THR A 255 -17.23 16.68 1.28
N GLU A 256 -15.93 16.46 1.40
CA GLU A 256 -15.37 15.70 2.50
C GLU A 256 -14.07 16.32 3.00
N THR A 257 -13.85 16.24 4.31
CA THR A 257 -12.63 16.67 4.97
C THR A 257 -12.14 15.52 5.83
N VAL A 258 -10.94 15.00 5.54
CA VAL A 258 -10.32 13.94 6.32
C VAL A 258 -9.02 14.46 6.93
N GLN A 259 -8.84 14.24 8.24
CA GLN A 259 -7.61 14.59 8.97
C GLN A 259 -7.07 13.35 9.66
N THR A 260 -5.78 13.09 9.54
CA THR A 260 -5.14 11.98 10.23
C THR A 260 -3.88 12.46 10.95
N THR A 261 -3.77 12.11 12.22
CA THR A 261 -2.52 12.21 13.00
C THR A 261 -2.02 10.81 13.29
N LEU A 262 -0.74 10.57 13.10
CA LEU A 262 -0.06 9.32 13.42
C LEU A 262 1.19 9.63 14.23
N ALA A 263 1.34 8.95 15.38
CA ALA A 263 2.54 9.02 16.21
C ALA A 263 3.02 7.61 16.53
N ALA A 264 4.32 7.37 16.47
CA ALA A 264 4.90 6.11 16.93
C ALA A 264 6.28 6.34 17.53
N ILE A 265 6.59 5.57 18.56
CA ILE A 265 7.92 5.44 19.13
C ILE A 265 8.25 3.94 19.22
N GLN A 266 9.41 3.58 18.73
CA GLN A 266 9.94 2.22 18.80
C GLN A 266 11.35 2.27 19.31
N SER A 267 11.70 1.39 20.23
CA SER A 267 13.10 1.20 20.62
C SER A 267 13.59 -0.18 20.21
N LYS A 268 14.90 -0.30 20.06
CA LYS A 268 15.59 -1.56 19.81
C LYS A 268 16.61 -1.76 20.92
N HIS A 269 16.61 -2.94 21.52
CA HIS A 269 17.54 -3.34 22.58
C HIS A 269 18.18 -4.67 22.20
N ILE A 270 19.48 -4.69 22.04
CA ILE A 270 20.29 -5.91 21.90
C ILE A 270 20.70 -6.32 23.32
N LEU A 271 19.95 -7.28 23.90
CA LEU A 271 20.15 -7.71 25.28
C LEU A 271 21.36 -8.66 25.41
N SER A 272 21.67 -9.39 24.35
CA SER A 272 22.84 -10.27 24.21
C SER A 272 23.07 -10.56 22.73
N ASP A 273 24.09 -11.34 22.41
CA ASP A 273 24.37 -11.79 21.03
C ASP A 273 23.18 -12.54 20.40
N ASN A 274 22.34 -13.12 21.22
CA ASN A 274 21.21 -13.95 20.81
C ASN A 274 19.87 -13.25 20.92
N TRP A 275 19.69 -12.27 21.82
CA TRP A 275 18.40 -11.65 22.11
C TRP A 275 18.31 -10.21 21.63
N THR A 276 17.27 -9.91 20.87
CA THR A 276 16.87 -8.54 20.51
C THR A 276 15.42 -8.30 20.90
N LEU A 277 15.15 -7.16 21.54
CA LEU A 277 13.82 -6.71 21.96
C LEU A 277 13.45 -5.44 21.21
N LEU A 278 12.17 -5.35 20.76
CA LEU A 278 11.64 -4.25 19.95
C LEU A 278 10.28 -3.79 20.50
N PRO A 279 10.23 -3.03 21.61
CA PRO A 279 8.99 -2.41 22.07
C PRO A 279 8.58 -1.25 21.16
N ARG A 280 7.26 -1.09 20.98
CA ARG A 280 6.63 -0.03 20.18
C ARG A 280 5.37 0.46 20.85
N LEU A 281 5.18 1.78 20.83
CA LEU A 281 3.91 2.44 21.12
C LEU A 281 3.48 3.21 19.89
N SER A 282 2.20 3.18 19.58
CA SER A 282 1.65 3.92 18.44
C SER A 282 0.26 4.46 18.76
N TYR A 283 -0.05 5.59 18.14
CA TYR A 283 -1.33 6.26 18.25
C TYR A 283 -1.75 6.78 16.88
N ARG A 284 -3.00 6.54 16.50
CA ARG A 284 -3.64 7.14 15.32
C ARG A 284 -4.94 7.80 15.72
N TYR A 285 -5.10 9.04 15.32
CA TYR A 285 -6.37 9.77 15.30
C TYR A 285 -6.78 9.98 13.86
N ASN A 286 -8.06 9.75 13.53
CA ASN A 286 -8.64 10.11 12.25
C ASN A 286 -9.98 10.82 12.47
N PHE A 287 -10.14 11.94 11.80
CA PHE A 287 -11.38 12.70 11.72
C PHE A 287 -11.85 12.73 10.29
N ASP A 288 -13.12 12.36 10.08
CA ASP A 288 -13.80 12.36 8.79
C ASP A 288 -15.10 13.16 8.91
N ASN A 289 -15.27 14.12 8.02
CA ASN A 289 -16.43 15.01 7.98
C ASN A 289 -17.00 15.06 6.56
N TYR A 290 -17.92 14.15 6.28
CA TYR A 290 -18.66 14.10 5.04
C TYR A 290 -19.88 15.01 5.09
N ARG A 291 -20.11 15.81 4.04
CA ARG A 291 -21.22 16.74 3.89
C ARG A 291 -21.92 16.48 2.56
N TYR A 292 -23.09 15.88 2.60
CA TYR A 292 -23.85 15.49 1.41
C TYR A 292 -24.19 16.67 0.49
N PHE A 293 -24.50 17.84 1.06
CA PHE A 293 -24.79 19.09 0.34
C PHE A 293 -23.64 20.10 0.44
N GLY A 294 -22.42 19.68 0.72
CA GLY A 294 -21.33 20.52 1.17
C GLY A 294 -21.01 21.74 0.29
N SER A 295 -21.12 21.61 -1.04
CA SER A 295 -20.86 22.72 -1.97
C SER A 295 -22.01 23.76 -2.05
N VAL A 296 -23.23 23.42 -1.62
CA VAL A 296 -24.42 24.31 -1.70
C VAL A 296 -24.99 24.66 -0.32
N ASN A 297 -24.92 23.76 0.64
CA ASN A 297 -25.32 23.95 2.03
C ASN A 297 -24.44 23.13 2.99
N PRO A 298 -23.32 23.69 3.47
CA PRO A 298 -22.35 22.96 4.28
C PRO A 298 -22.84 22.51 5.66
N ASN A 299 -24.01 22.99 6.09
CA ASN A 299 -24.60 22.65 7.39
C ASN A 299 -25.68 21.57 7.29
N ALA A 300 -26.06 21.13 6.09
CA ALA A 300 -27.05 20.09 5.87
C ALA A 300 -26.41 18.77 5.44
N GLY A 301 -26.98 17.63 5.90
CA GLY A 301 -26.50 16.30 5.54
C GLY A 301 -25.05 16.01 6.01
N VAL A 302 -24.74 16.41 7.24
CA VAL A 302 -23.39 16.30 7.80
C VAL A 302 -23.24 15.00 8.57
N SER A 303 -22.22 14.22 8.23
CA SER A 303 -21.77 13.03 8.96
C SER A 303 -20.35 13.26 9.48
N LYS A 304 -20.16 13.14 10.78
CA LYS A 304 -18.85 13.32 11.44
C LYS A 304 -18.44 12.05 12.16
N HIS A 305 -17.20 11.66 11.96
CA HIS A 305 -16.60 10.48 12.56
C HIS A 305 -15.22 10.82 13.14
N SER A 306 -14.99 10.46 14.39
CA SER A 306 -13.68 10.56 15.03
C SER A 306 -13.28 9.17 15.51
N THR A 307 -12.17 8.66 15.03
CA THR A 307 -11.61 7.36 15.47
C THR A 307 -10.27 7.56 16.15
N ASN A 308 -10.04 6.77 17.19
CA ASN A 308 -8.77 6.69 17.90
C ASN A 308 -8.32 5.24 17.93
N SER A 309 -7.04 5.00 17.68
CA SER A 309 -6.40 3.69 17.87
C SER A 309 -5.09 3.87 18.62
N PHE A 310 -4.98 3.24 19.76
CA PHE A 310 -3.74 3.17 20.53
C PHE A 310 -3.26 1.73 20.57
N ALA A 311 -1.97 1.49 20.31
CA ALA A 311 -1.38 0.16 20.42
C ALA A 311 -0.05 0.18 21.15
N ALA A 312 0.18 -0.84 21.99
CA ALA A 312 1.44 -1.16 22.60
C ALA A 312 1.86 -2.56 22.16
N GLU A 313 3.05 -2.69 21.62
CA GLU A 313 3.60 -3.93 21.08
C GLU A 313 4.98 -4.21 21.65
N VAL A 314 5.30 -5.47 21.89
CA VAL A 314 6.66 -5.91 22.19
C VAL A 314 6.96 -7.12 21.32
N THR A 315 8.05 -7.05 20.57
CA THR A 315 8.57 -8.17 19.78
C THR A 315 9.95 -8.54 20.31
N ALA A 316 10.19 -9.83 20.50
CA ALA A 316 11.48 -10.39 20.88
C ALA A 316 11.94 -11.40 19.83
N THR A 317 13.21 -11.35 19.46
CA THR A 317 13.83 -12.36 18.61
C THR A 317 14.98 -13.03 19.36
N TYR A 318 15.02 -14.36 19.24
CA TYR A 318 16.09 -15.20 19.82
C TYR A 318 16.75 -16.01 18.72
N THR A 319 18.03 -15.76 18.49
CA THR A 319 18.84 -16.45 17.47
C THR A 319 19.56 -17.63 18.11
N THR A 320 19.42 -18.80 17.48
CA THR A 320 20.11 -20.05 17.88
C THR A 320 21.00 -20.54 16.75
N GLN A 321 21.84 -21.53 17.01
CA GLN A 321 22.61 -22.19 15.97
C GLN A 321 21.72 -22.92 14.93
N LYS A 322 20.50 -23.31 15.29
CA LYS A 322 19.56 -24.06 14.43
C LYS A 322 18.48 -23.20 13.81
N GLY A 323 18.35 -21.93 14.17
CA GLY A 323 17.31 -21.05 13.65
C GLY A 323 17.00 -19.87 14.56
N GLU A 324 15.92 -19.19 14.26
CA GLU A 324 15.49 -17.99 14.98
C GLU A 324 14.05 -18.18 15.49
N ILE A 325 13.82 -17.78 16.73
CA ILE A 325 12.51 -17.74 17.37
C ILE A 325 12.07 -16.29 17.46
N GLY A 326 10.85 -16.01 17.01
CA GLY A 326 10.18 -14.72 17.18
C GLY A 326 9.00 -14.86 18.12
N LEU A 327 8.92 -14.01 19.12
CA LEU A 327 7.83 -13.93 20.07
C LEU A 327 7.32 -12.49 20.12
N GLY A 328 6.03 -12.30 20.35
CA GLY A 328 5.54 -10.96 20.58
C GLY A 328 4.15 -10.90 21.15
N THR A 329 3.82 -9.71 21.65
CA THR A 329 2.50 -9.38 22.15
C THR A 329 2.11 -7.99 21.69
N GLU A 330 0.82 -7.80 21.49
CA GLU A 330 0.18 -6.52 21.16
C GLU A 330 -1.06 -6.35 22.02
N VAL A 331 -1.26 -5.15 22.53
CA VAL A 331 -2.57 -4.71 23.04
C VAL A 331 -2.98 -3.48 22.27
N ARG A 332 -4.25 -3.43 21.84
CA ARG A 332 -4.79 -2.33 21.05
C ARG A 332 -6.21 -1.98 21.46
N SER A 333 -6.43 -0.69 21.67
CA SER A 333 -7.74 -0.09 21.93
C SER A 333 -8.18 0.73 20.70
N GLU A 334 -9.39 0.52 20.24
CA GLU A 334 -10.01 1.20 19.11
C GLU A 334 -11.33 1.82 19.54
N ASN A 335 -11.50 3.13 19.26
CA ASN A 335 -12.68 3.88 19.65
C ASN A 335 -13.22 4.68 18.48
N ILE A 336 -14.54 4.84 18.41
CA ILE A 336 -15.24 5.74 17.48
C ILE A 336 -16.24 6.60 18.23
N ASN A 337 -16.31 7.87 17.82
CA ASN A 337 -17.42 8.79 18.13
C ASN A 337 -17.96 9.32 16.81
N SER A 338 -19.20 9.02 16.51
CA SER A 338 -19.79 9.25 15.20
C SER A 338 -21.24 9.70 15.29
N SER A 339 -21.62 10.63 14.40
CA SER A 339 -23.00 11.17 14.32
C SER A 339 -24.03 10.14 13.86
N ASN A 340 -23.60 9.08 13.12
CA ASN A 340 -24.51 8.08 12.55
C ASN A 340 -24.09 6.61 12.83
N ILE A 341 -22.99 6.40 13.57
CA ILE A 341 -22.60 5.08 14.10
C ILE A 341 -22.77 5.05 15.61
N GLY A 342 -22.66 6.20 16.30
CA GLY A 342 -22.67 6.31 17.75
C GLY A 342 -21.27 6.26 18.37
N VAL A 343 -21.22 5.93 19.67
CA VAL A 343 -19.99 5.82 20.44
C VAL A 343 -19.73 4.35 20.75
N HIS A 344 -18.63 3.80 20.21
CA HIS A 344 -18.26 2.40 20.41
C HIS A 344 -16.76 2.25 20.66
N SER A 345 -16.41 1.18 21.34
CA SER A 345 -15.01 0.78 21.58
C SER A 345 -14.83 -0.73 21.45
N ARG A 346 -13.61 -1.15 21.14
CA ARG A 346 -13.20 -2.55 21.19
C ARG A 346 -11.73 -2.69 21.56
N GLU A 347 -11.43 -3.76 22.27
CA GLU A 347 -10.08 -4.08 22.71
C GLU A 347 -9.60 -5.35 22.00
N ASN A 348 -8.32 -5.34 21.64
CA ASN A 348 -7.63 -6.48 21.07
C ASN A 348 -6.37 -6.76 21.89
N ALA A 349 -6.11 -8.05 22.14
CA ALA A 349 -4.84 -8.52 22.68
C ALA A 349 -4.31 -9.65 21.79
N GLY A 350 -3.08 -9.54 21.33
CA GLY A 350 -2.46 -10.49 20.42
C GLY A 350 -1.19 -11.07 20.99
N PHE A 351 -0.95 -12.37 20.74
CA PHE A 351 0.29 -13.07 21.07
C PHE A 351 0.73 -13.85 19.84
N PHE A 352 1.98 -13.75 19.45
CA PHE A 352 2.51 -14.60 18.40
C PHE A 352 3.77 -15.34 18.82
N ALA A 353 3.94 -16.52 18.23
CA ALA A 353 5.17 -17.27 18.28
C ALA A 353 5.47 -17.82 16.89
N GLN A 354 6.71 -17.71 16.46
CA GLN A 354 7.16 -18.24 15.17
C GLN A 354 8.59 -18.76 15.27
N TYR A 355 8.91 -19.76 14.46
CA TYR A 355 10.23 -20.36 14.36
C TYR A 355 10.65 -20.44 12.89
N ARG A 356 11.84 -19.92 12.60
CA ARG A 356 12.46 -19.98 11.29
C ARG A 356 13.74 -20.81 11.35
N THR A 357 13.88 -21.79 10.48
CA THR A 357 15.03 -22.68 10.43
C THR A 357 15.31 -23.19 9.01
N ASN A 358 16.52 -23.64 8.79
CA ASN A 358 16.88 -24.49 7.67
C ASN A 358 16.76 -25.94 8.15
N LEU A 359 15.68 -26.65 7.76
CA LEU A 359 15.49 -28.06 8.08
C LEU A 359 16.54 -28.94 7.37
N LEU A 360 16.88 -28.56 6.13
CA LEU A 360 17.95 -29.12 5.30
C LEU A 360 18.73 -27.95 4.73
N GLU A 361 19.94 -28.17 4.21
CA GLU A 361 20.76 -27.09 3.62
C GLU A 361 19.97 -26.23 2.60
N LYS A 362 19.05 -26.86 1.85
CA LYS A 362 18.26 -26.23 0.79
C LYS A 362 16.81 -25.93 1.16
N LEU A 363 16.33 -26.38 2.33
CA LEU A 363 14.94 -26.22 2.75
C LEU A 363 14.84 -25.27 3.94
N ASN A 364 14.43 -24.04 3.68
CA ASN A 364 14.10 -23.06 4.71
C ASN A 364 12.60 -23.10 5.05
N VAL A 365 12.27 -23.14 6.32
CA VAL A 365 10.88 -23.15 6.83
C VAL A 365 10.70 -22.06 7.86
N ASN A 366 9.56 -21.37 7.80
CA ASN A 366 9.09 -20.44 8.82
C ASN A 366 7.67 -20.84 9.20
N ALA A 367 7.47 -21.30 10.43
CA ALA A 367 6.18 -21.74 10.96
C ALA A 367 5.83 -20.98 12.25
N GLY A 368 4.56 -20.78 12.50
CA GLY A 368 4.11 -20.11 13.71
C GLY A 368 2.61 -19.90 13.76
N ALA A 369 2.17 -19.23 14.80
CA ALA A 369 0.77 -18.88 15.00
C ALA A 369 0.65 -17.51 15.68
N TYR A 370 -0.47 -16.84 15.44
CA TYR A 370 -0.94 -15.67 16.15
C TYR A 370 -2.23 -16.01 16.89
N LEU A 371 -2.25 -15.78 18.17
CA LEU A 371 -3.42 -15.91 19.05
C LEU A 371 -3.96 -14.50 19.28
N ASN A 372 -5.22 -14.27 18.98
CA ASN A 372 -5.90 -13.00 19.17
C ASN A 372 -7.06 -13.12 20.14
N TYR A 373 -7.16 -12.19 21.05
CA TYR A 373 -8.38 -11.94 21.82
C TYR A 373 -9.01 -10.63 21.36
N ASN A 374 -10.29 -10.66 21.02
CA ASN A 374 -11.08 -9.48 20.74
C ASN A 374 -12.23 -9.39 21.73
N SER A 375 -12.51 -8.20 22.27
CA SER A 375 -13.56 -8.02 23.30
C SER A 375 -14.93 -8.52 22.87
N SER A 376 -15.27 -8.43 21.57
CA SER A 376 -16.55 -8.88 21.00
C SER A 376 -16.53 -10.35 20.57
N TYR A 377 -15.44 -10.78 19.91
CA TYR A 377 -15.37 -12.10 19.25
C TYR A 377 -14.49 -13.13 19.96
N LYS A 378 -13.93 -12.77 21.13
CA LYS A 378 -13.16 -13.64 22.03
C LYS A 378 -11.88 -14.16 21.39
N TRP A 379 -11.46 -15.39 21.67
CA TRP A 379 -10.20 -15.97 21.26
C TRP A 379 -10.25 -16.58 19.86
N GLN A 380 -9.23 -16.27 19.03
CA GLN A 380 -9.01 -16.87 17.73
C GLN A 380 -7.52 -17.18 17.54
N VAL A 381 -7.22 -18.18 16.71
CA VAL A 381 -5.85 -18.59 16.40
C VAL A 381 -5.61 -18.66 14.89
N TYR A 382 -4.46 -18.15 14.45
CA TYR A 382 -4.07 -18.08 13.03
C TYR A 382 -2.72 -18.75 12.82
N PRO A 383 -2.69 -20.09 12.61
CA PRO A 383 -1.49 -20.81 12.26
C PRO A 383 -1.10 -20.53 10.81
N GLY A 384 0.20 -20.70 10.53
CA GLY A 384 0.72 -20.61 9.17
C GLY A 384 2.15 -21.12 9.04
N ILE A 385 2.44 -21.63 7.86
CA ILE A 385 3.76 -22.16 7.48
C ILE A 385 4.13 -21.62 6.11
N ASP A 386 5.38 -21.16 5.98
CA ASP A 386 6.01 -20.81 4.71
C ASP A 386 7.26 -21.69 4.54
N ALA A 387 7.44 -22.27 3.38
CA ALA A 387 8.59 -23.08 3.05
C ALA A 387 9.22 -22.65 1.71
N GLY A 388 10.52 -22.74 1.62
CA GLY A 388 11.25 -22.45 0.40
C GLY A 388 12.35 -23.47 0.17
N TYR A 389 12.34 -24.12 -0.98
CA TYR A 389 13.34 -25.08 -1.40
C TYR A 389 14.21 -24.48 -2.51
N THR A 390 15.51 -24.31 -2.22
CA THR A 390 16.51 -23.78 -3.14
C THR A 390 17.05 -24.91 -4.00
N LEU A 391 16.58 -25.03 -5.24
CA LEU A 391 17.05 -26.04 -6.19
C LEU A 391 18.46 -25.74 -6.67
N THR A 392 18.69 -24.49 -7.10
CA THR A 392 19.99 -23.92 -7.48
C THR A 392 20.10 -22.50 -6.94
N ASP A 393 21.26 -21.86 -7.01
CA ASP A 393 21.44 -20.46 -6.59
C ASP A 393 20.52 -19.49 -7.33
N ALA A 394 20.08 -19.87 -8.54
CA ALA A 394 19.19 -19.06 -9.38
C ALA A 394 17.71 -19.47 -9.27
N PHE A 395 17.36 -20.64 -8.72
CA PHE A 395 16.00 -21.16 -8.77
C PHE A 395 15.51 -21.67 -7.41
N LYS A 396 14.39 -21.11 -6.94
CA LYS A 396 13.76 -21.46 -5.67
C LYS A 396 12.27 -21.74 -5.87
N ILE A 397 11.77 -22.82 -5.29
CA ILE A 397 10.35 -23.10 -5.13
C ILE A 397 9.91 -22.59 -3.76
N ILE A 398 8.75 -21.95 -3.70
CA ILE A 398 8.15 -21.46 -2.46
C ILE A 398 6.76 -22.02 -2.28
N GLY A 399 6.34 -22.19 -1.04
CA GLY A 399 4.97 -22.56 -0.70
C GLY A 399 4.56 -21.97 0.63
N SER A 400 3.29 -21.63 0.75
CA SER A 400 2.70 -21.14 1.99
C SER A 400 1.32 -21.71 2.22
N ILE A 401 0.96 -21.87 3.50
CA ILE A 401 -0.37 -22.21 3.95
C ILE A 401 -0.65 -21.42 5.22
N GLY A 402 -1.85 -20.88 5.36
CA GLY A 402 -2.18 -20.12 6.55
C GLY A 402 -3.66 -19.75 6.64
N THR A 403 -4.04 -19.33 7.83
CA THR A 403 -5.36 -18.79 8.14
C THR A 403 -5.26 -17.32 8.50
N SER A 404 -6.39 -16.62 8.39
CA SER A 404 -6.52 -15.22 8.75
C SER A 404 -7.97 -14.85 9.01
N GLN A 405 -8.21 -13.68 9.58
CA GLN A 405 -9.55 -13.19 9.90
C GLN A 405 -9.66 -11.69 9.62
N ARG A 406 -10.87 -11.26 9.20
CA ARG A 406 -11.30 -9.86 9.22
C ARG A 406 -12.40 -9.70 10.27
N ILE A 407 -12.23 -8.75 11.17
CA ILE A 407 -13.26 -8.33 12.12
C ILE A 407 -14.14 -7.28 11.45
N PRO A 408 -15.49 -7.33 11.63
CA PRO A 408 -16.38 -6.31 11.09
C PRO A 408 -16.00 -4.90 11.54
N SER A 409 -16.13 -3.94 10.66
CA SER A 409 -15.95 -2.52 10.98
C SER A 409 -17.10 -1.98 11.85
N PHE A 410 -16.91 -0.84 12.49
CA PHE A 410 -18.01 -0.20 13.22
C PHE A 410 -19.14 0.23 12.28
N THR A 411 -18.84 0.51 11.02
CA THR A 411 -19.83 0.77 9.97
C THR A 411 -20.68 -0.48 9.70
N ASP A 412 -20.05 -1.66 9.53
CA ASP A 412 -20.79 -2.91 9.32
C ASP A 412 -21.75 -3.20 10.47
N LEU A 413 -21.35 -2.88 11.70
CA LEU A 413 -22.12 -3.23 12.90
C LEU A 413 -23.20 -2.20 13.26
N TYR A 414 -22.90 -0.88 13.15
CA TYR A 414 -23.68 0.13 13.84
C TYR A 414 -24.15 1.31 12.97
N LEU A 415 -23.83 1.34 11.68
CA LEU A 415 -24.24 2.45 10.81
C LEU A 415 -25.78 2.62 10.83
N SER A 416 -26.23 3.83 11.05
CA SER A 416 -27.65 4.22 10.98
C SER A 416 -27.83 5.42 10.06
N GLN A 417 -28.02 5.16 8.78
CA GLN A 417 -28.15 6.18 7.72
C GLN A 417 -29.43 5.90 6.89
N ARG A 418 -30.56 5.88 7.58
CA ARG A 418 -31.87 5.63 6.96
C ARG A 418 -32.24 6.74 5.97
N PRO A 419 -32.94 6.43 4.86
CA PRO A 419 -33.39 5.08 4.42
C PRO A 419 -32.31 4.27 3.65
N GLY A 420 -31.08 4.78 3.51
CA GLY A 420 -30.07 4.24 2.58
C GLY A 420 -29.29 3.04 3.08
N ASN A 421 -28.67 3.15 4.27
CA ASN A 421 -27.75 2.12 4.77
C ASN A 421 -27.97 1.86 6.27
N ILE A 422 -27.89 0.58 6.67
CA ILE A 422 -28.07 0.15 8.06
C ILE A 422 -27.04 -0.94 8.39
N GLY A 423 -26.29 -0.75 9.48
CA GLY A 423 -25.41 -1.78 10.05
C GLY A 423 -26.21 -2.94 10.66
N ASN A 424 -25.50 -4.01 10.99
CA ASN A 424 -26.06 -5.19 11.63
C ASN A 424 -25.11 -5.70 12.74
N PRO A 425 -25.49 -5.56 14.01
CA PRO A 425 -24.66 -5.99 15.15
C PRO A 425 -24.36 -7.50 15.20
N ASP A 426 -25.15 -8.31 14.50
CA ASP A 426 -25.03 -9.76 14.49
C ASP A 426 -24.03 -10.30 13.44
N VAL A 427 -23.40 -9.43 12.67
CA VAL A 427 -22.39 -9.80 11.66
C VAL A 427 -21.17 -10.44 12.34
N LYS A 428 -20.80 -11.60 11.83
CA LYS A 428 -19.67 -12.41 12.31
C LYS A 428 -18.40 -12.08 11.52
N PRO A 429 -17.21 -12.28 12.13
CA PRO A 429 -15.94 -12.13 11.43
C PRO A 429 -15.82 -13.05 10.22
N GLU A 430 -15.17 -12.57 9.17
CA GLU A 430 -14.76 -13.41 8.03
C GLU A 430 -13.54 -14.24 8.42
N ASN A 431 -13.52 -15.51 8.01
CA ASN A 431 -12.40 -16.41 8.22
C ASN A 431 -11.84 -16.86 6.88
N ALA A 432 -10.53 -16.77 6.71
CA ALA A 432 -9.86 -17.18 5.48
C ALA A 432 -8.87 -18.31 5.73
N PHE A 433 -8.84 -19.21 4.75
CA PHE A 433 -7.78 -20.19 4.54
C PHE A 433 -7.17 -19.95 3.15
N GLN A 434 -5.85 -19.95 3.05
CA GLN A 434 -5.16 -19.87 1.77
C GLN A 434 -3.98 -20.83 1.72
N THR A 435 -3.77 -21.41 0.55
CA THR A 435 -2.54 -22.09 0.17
C THR A 435 -1.98 -21.48 -1.11
N GLU A 436 -0.66 -21.42 -1.20
CA GLU A 436 0.07 -20.86 -2.35
C GLU A 436 1.29 -21.73 -2.66
N ILE A 437 1.56 -21.91 -3.95
CA ILE A 437 2.81 -22.47 -4.46
C ILE A 437 3.38 -21.50 -5.51
N GLY A 438 4.69 -21.33 -5.52
CA GLY A 438 5.33 -20.40 -6.45
C GLY A 438 6.76 -20.79 -6.77
N ALA A 439 7.31 -20.09 -7.75
CA ALA A 439 8.70 -20.23 -8.17
C ALA A 439 9.35 -18.85 -8.31
N LYS A 440 10.62 -18.78 -7.93
CA LYS A 440 11.46 -17.60 -8.08
C LYS A 440 12.69 -17.95 -8.90
N VAL A 441 12.98 -17.14 -9.90
CA VAL A 441 14.24 -17.19 -10.67
C VAL A 441 14.99 -15.90 -10.44
N LEU A 442 16.27 -16.01 -10.09
CA LEU A 442 17.14 -14.88 -9.84
C LEU A 442 18.44 -15.08 -10.62
N ALA A 443 18.59 -14.38 -11.73
CA ALA A 443 19.79 -14.35 -12.55
C ALA A 443 20.36 -12.93 -12.63
N LYS A 444 21.57 -12.75 -13.14
CA LYS A 444 22.29 -11.46 -13.17
C LYS A 444 21.43 -10.29 -13.67
N ASN A 445 20.72 -10.46 -14.78
CA ASN A 445 19.96 -9.40 -15.46
C ASN A 445 18.45 -9.70 -15.51
N PHE A 446 18.03 -10.82 -14.95
CA PHE A 446 16.66 -11.31 -15.06
C PHE A 446 16.17 -11.82 -13.71
N THR A 447 14.99 -11.35 -13.32
CA THR A 447 14.25 -11.94 -12.20
C THR A 447 12.87 -12.36 -12.67
N PHE A 448 12.39 -13.50 -12.20
CA PHE A 448 11.04 -13.96 -12.47
C PHE A 448 10.43 -14.54 -11.21
N ASN A 449 9.18 -14.20 -10.96
CA ASN A 449 8.39 -14.74 -9.86
C ASN A 449 7.05 -15.19 -10.43
N SER A 450 6.62 -16.38 -10.05
CA SER A 450 5.29 -16.88 -10.35
C SER A 450 4.67 -17.49 -9.12
N SER A 451 3.35 -17.40 -9.01
CA SER A 451 2.62 -18.13 -7.98
C SER A 451 1.21 -18.48 -8.45
N PHE A 452 0.72 -19.59 -7.90
CA PHE A 452 -0.68 -19.99 -7.93
C PHE A 452 -1.18 -20.08 -6.49
N PHE A 453 -2.35 -19.53 -6.23
CA PHE A 453 -2.98 -19.64 -4.91
C PHE A 453 -4.44 -20.05 -5.00
N TYR A 454 -4.90 -20.68 -3.93
CA TYR A 454 -6.30 -20.94 -3.64
C TYR A 454 -6.65 -20.34 -2.29
N ARG A 455 -7.70 -19.51 -2.25
CA ARG A 455 -8.23 -18.91 -1.01
C ARG A 455 -9.71 -19.18 -0.87
N SER A 456 -10.13 -19.59 0.34
CA SER A 456 -11.52 -19.64 0.77
C SER A 456 -11.75 -18.65 1.89
N ILE A 457 -12.81 -17.87 1.79
CA ILE A 457 -13.28 -16.95 2.84
C ILE A 457 -14.68 -17.37 3.22
N ASP A 458 -14.86 -17.75 4.46
CA ASP A 458 -16.17 -18.08 5.03
C ASP A 458 -16.74 -16.88 5.78
N GLN A 459 -18.07 -16.81 5.88
CA GLN A 459 -18.79 -15.69 6.50
C GLN A 459 -18.45 -14.35 5.82
N PHE A 460 -18.33 -14.33 4.49
CA PHE A 460 -18.00 -13.13 3.73
C PHE A 460 -19.01 -12.01 4.03
N ILE A 461 -18.53 -10.82 4.37
CA ILE A 461 -19.37 -9.67 4.72
C ILE A 461 -19.60 -8.83 3.48
N ASP A 462 -20.88 -8.60 3.15
CA ASP A 462 -21.28 -7.67 2.11
C ASP A 462 -22.55 -6.90 2.52
N TRP A 463 -22.78 -5.80 1.83
CA TRP A 463 -23.99 -5.02 1.98
C TRP A 463 -25.00 -5.45 0.92
N THR A 464 -26.13 -5.98 1.37
CA THR A 464 -27.15 -6.55 0.50
C THR A 464 -28.52 -5.94 0.75
N ARG A 465 -29.40 -6.08 -0.24
CA ARG A 465 -30.81 -5.74 -0.12
C ARG A 465 -31.66 -6.66 -1.00
N ALA A 466 -32.90 -6.96 -0.59
CA ALA A 466 -33.82 -7.79 -1.35
C ALA A 466 -34.54 -6.96 -2.43
N LEU A 467 -35.10 -5.80 -2.06
CA LEU A 467 -35.80 -4.91 -2.98
C LEU A 467 -35.00 -3.61 -3.19
N ALA A 468 -35.25 -2.95 -4.31
CA ALA A 468 -34.61 -1.65 -4.59
C ALA A 468 -35.02 -0.54 -3.60
N SER A 469 -36.18 -0.68 -2.97
CA SER A 469 -36.70 0.20 -1.91
C SER A 469 -36.08 -0.04 -0.55
N ASP A 470 -35.48 -1.21 -0.32
CA ASP A 470 -34.92 -1.57 0.97
C ASP A 470 -33.57 -0.87 1.21
N PRO A 471 -33.23 -0.58 2.46
CA PRO A 471 -31.89 -0.10 2.80
C PRO A 471 -30.86 -1.21 2.51
N TRP A 472 -29.67 -0.81 2.16
CA TRP A 472 -28.52 -1.70 2.17
C TRP A 472 -28.20 -2.08 3.63
N GLN A 473 -28.05 -3.35 3.91
CA GLN A 473 -27.70 -3.86 5.24
C GLN A 473 -26.50 -4.81 5.16
N ALA A 474 -25.62 -4.73 6.17
CA ALA A 474 -24.47 -5.62 6.27
C ALA A 474 -24.91 -7.04 6.67
N HIS A 475 -24.47 -8.03 5.94
CA HIS A 475 -24.74 -9.46 6.19
C HIS A 475 -23.53 -10.34 5.89
N ASN A 476 -23.48 -11.50 6.53
CA ASN A 476 -22.62 -12.59 6.09
C ASN A 476 -23.31 -13.35 4.95
N ILE A 477 -22.79 -13.28 3.73
CA ILE A 477 -23.44 -13.80 2.51
C ILE A 477 -22.86 -15.12 2.01
N GLY A 478 -22.53 -16.04 2.91
CA GLY A 478 -21.96 -17.33 2.54
C GLY A 478 -20.45 -17.35 2.46
N SER A 479 -19.88 -17.99 1.43
CA SER A 479 -18.44 -18.10 1.27
C SER A 479 -17.98 -17.65 -0.12
N MET A 480 -16.75 -17.14 -0.20
CA MET A 480 -16.09 -16.78 -1.44
C MET A 480 -14.83 -17.62 -1.63
N THR A 481 -14.67 -18.21 -2.81
CA THR A 481 -13.42 -18.87 -3.20
C THR A 481 -12.74 -18.08 -4.31
N THR A 482 -11.43 -17.86 -4.19
CA THR A 482 -10.61 -17.22 -5.21
C THR A 482 -9.45 -18.13 -5.59
N LYS A 483 -9.31 -18.42 -6.89
CA LYS A 483 -8.12 -19.01 -7.49
C LYS A 483 -7.38 -17.90 -8.23
N GLY A 484 -6.08 -17.78 -8.01
CA GLY A 484 -5.30 -16.73 -8.65
C GLY A 484 -3.96 -17.22 -9.16
N ILE A 485 -3.51 -16.61 -10.25
CA ILE A 485 -2.19 -16.81 -10.84
C ILE A 485 -1.53 -15.45 -10.96
N ASN A 486 -0.29 -15.36 -10.52
CA ASN A 486 0.53 -14.16 -10.62
C ASN A 486 1.84 -14.49 -11.31
N PHE A 487 2.22 -13.67 -12.30
CA PHE A 487 3.53 -13.68 -12.94
C PHE A 487 4.15 -12.29 -12.88
N ARG A 488 5.45 -12.23 -12.66
CA ARG A 488 6.23 -11.00 -12.76
C ARG A 488 7.62 -11.30 -13.24
N GLY A 489 8.04 -10.62 -14.29
CA GLY A 489 9.39 -10.65 -14.83
C GLY A 489 10.01 -9.25 -14.82
N ASN A 490 11.28 -9.18 -14.50
CA ASN A 490 12.12 -8.00 -14.70
C ASN A 490 13.33 -8.41 -15.51
N TYR A 491 13.64 -7.62 -16.54
CA TYR A 491 14.85 -7.77 -17.33
C TYR A 491 15.54 -6.41 -17.47
N ALA A 492 16.80 -6.35 -17.05
CA ALA A 492 17.60 -5.15 -17.13
C ALA A 492 18.88 -5.42 -17.91
N PHE A 493 19.23 -4.56 -18.86
CA PHE A 493 20.48 -4.67 -19.61
C PHE A 493 21.11 -3.31 -19.86
N ASP A 494 22.42 -3.29 -19.83
CA ASP A 494 23.22 -2.13 -20.18
C ASP A 494 23.52 -2.19 -21.68
N ILE A 495 23.15 -1.13 -22.42
CA ILE A 495 23.48 -0.97 -23.85
C ILE A 495 24.95 -0.57 -23.96
N ASP A 496 25.35 0.38 -23.12
CA ASP A 496 26.73 0.80 -22.93
C ASP A 496 26.96 1.27 -21.47
N GLN A 497 28.06 1.94 -21.17
CA GLN A 497 28.39 2.44 -19.82
C GLN A 497 27.41 3.50 -19.29
N ASN A 498 26.73 4.22 -20.19
CA ASN A 498 25.84 5.32 -19.87
C ASN A 498 24.37 4.99 -20.10
N ALA A 499 24.09 3.96 -20.93
CA ALA A 499 22.74 3.62 -21.39
C ALA A 499 22.27 2.29 -20.78
N ARG A 500 21.15 2.35 -20.04
CA ARG A 500 20.52 1.18 -19.44
C ARG A 500 19.04 1.12 -19.80
N PHE A 501 18.57 -0.08 -20.09
CA PHE A 501 17.16 -0.36 -20.32
C PHE A 501 16.65 -1.34 -19.28
N ASN A 502 15.44 -1.12 -18.76
CA ASN A 502 14.80 -1.99 -17.78
C ASN A 502 13.34 -2.22 -18.17
N ILE A 503 12.94 -3.48 -18.21
CA ILE A 503 11.59 -3.93 -18.55
C ILE A 503 11.02 -4.65 -17.35
N ASN A 504 9.88 -4.18 -16.82
CA ASN A 504 9.08 -4.93 -15.87
C ASN A 504 7.76 -5.28 -16.53
N LEU A 505 7.37 -6.54 -16.46
CA LEU A 505 6.07 -7.02 -16.91
C LEU A 505 5.47 -7.88 -15.81
N ALA A 506 4.23 -7.60 -15.46
CA ALA A 506 3.52 -8.43 -14.51
C ALA A 506 2.06 -8.66 -14.94
N TYR A 507 1.54 -9.84 -14.60
CA TYR A 507 0.19 -10.27 -14.90
C TYR A 507 -0.43 -10.96 -13.69
N ALA A 508 -1.69 -10.63 -13.40
CA ALA A 508 -2.52 -11.31 -12.43
C ALA A 508 -3.83 -11.76 -13.09
N TYR A 509 -4.21 -13.00 -12.83
CA TYR A 509 -5.52 -13.57 -13.14
C TYR A 509 -6.20 -14.03 -11.88
N LEU A 510 -7.48 -13.68 -11.70
CA LEU A 510 -8.30 -14.00 -10.54
C LEU A 510 -9.64 -14.61 -11.00
N ASP A 511 -9.99 -15.77 -10.45
CA ASP A 511 -11.29 -16.40 -10.60
C ASP A 511 -11.95 -16.50 -9.22
N SER A 512 -12.79 -15.50 -8.90
CA SER A 512 -13.53 -15.42 -7.65
C SER A 512 -14.96 -15.90 -7.83
N LYS A 513 -15.41 -16.82 -6.97
CA LYS A 513 -16.75 -17.40 -7.01
C LYS A 513 -17.37 -17.39 -5.63
N PHE A 514 -18.62 -16.93 -5.57
CA PHE A 514 -19.45 -17.02 -4.37
C PHE A 514 -20.18 -18.37 -4.33
N LYS A 515 -20.28 -18.93 -3.15
CA LYS A 515 -21.04 -20.14 -2.85
C LYS A 515 -22.07 -19.84 -1.77
N ASN A 516 -23.23 -20.49 -1.88
CA ASN A 516 -24.30 -20.37 -0.90
C ASN A 516 -24.83 -18.94 -0.72
N MET A 517 -24.70 -18.10 -1.75
CA MET A 517 -25.30 -16.77 -1.77
C MET A 517 -26.74 -16.89 -2.27
N ASP A 518 -27.67 -16.23 -1.58
CA ASP A 518 -29.03 -16.05 -2.09
C ASP A 518 -28.99 -15.14 -3.33
N GLN A 519 -29.31 -15.71 -4.49
CA GLN A 519 -29.31 -15.02 -5.78
C GLN A 519 -30.39 -13.92 -5.89
N ALA A 520 -31.37 -13.92 -5.00
CA ALA A 520 -32.39 -12.88 -4.94
C ALA A 520 -31.87 -11.57 -4.31
N LEU A 521 -30.71 -11.59 -3.64
CA LEU A 521 -30.13 -10.42 -3.01
C LEU A 521 -29.20 -9.65 -3.96
N ALA A 522 -29.44 -8.34 -4.08
CA ALA A 522 -28.47 -7.45 -4.68
C ALA A 522 -27.28 -7.28 -3.71
N SER A 523 -26.04 -7.33 -4.24
CA SER A 523 -24.78 -7.21 -3.49
C SER A 523 -24.04 -5.94 -3.91
N LYS A 524 -23.51 -5.19 -2.93
CA LYS A 524 -22.85 -3.90 -3.18
C LYS A 524 -21.40 -4.06 -3.63
N TYR A 525 -20.67 -5.05 -3.11
CA TYR A 525 -19.23 -5.23 -3.33
C TYR A 525 -18.85 -6.41 -4.24
N GLN A 526 -19.73 -7.38 -4.41
CA GLN A 526 -19.50 -8.59 -5.23
C GLN A 526 -18.99 -8.28 -6.64
N LEU A 527 -19.42 -7.17 -7.20
CA LEU A 527 -19.34 -6.90 -8.64
C LEU A 527 -18.04 -6.19 -9.07
N SER A 528 -17.18 -5.78 -8.13
CA SER A 528 -16.04 -4.90 -8.43
C SER A 528 -14.67 -5.57 -8.43
N SER A 529 -14.57 -6.89 -8.23
CA SER A 529 -13.28 -7.60 -8.21
C SER A 529 -12.58 -7.61 -9.56
N LEU A 530 -11.24 -7.47 -9.54
CA LEU A 530 -10.40 -7.68 -10.72
C LEU A 530 -10.49 -9.11 -11.20
N LYS A 531 -10.45 -9.31 -12.53
CA LYS A 531 -10.31 -10.61 -13.19
C LYS A 531 -8.97 -10.73 -13.89
N HIS A 532 -8.57 -9.70 -14.64
CA HIS A 532 -7.26 -9.63 -15.28
C HIS A 532 -6.61 -8.28 -14.98
N GLN A 533 -5.34 -8.32 -14.67
CA GLN A 533 -4.49 -7.13 -14.56
C GLN A 533 -3.16 -7.37 -15.26
N VAL A 534 -2.73 -6.42 -16.09
CA VAL A 534 -1.38 -6.33 -16.61
C VAL A 534 -0.77 -5.02 -16.14
N THR A 535 0.44 -5.05 -15.65
CA THR A 535 1.26 -3.85 -15.43
C THR A 535 2.58 -4.02 -16.15
N ASN A 536 3.01 -2.99 -16.86
CA ASN A 536 4.27 -2.97 -17.58
C ASN A 536 4.96 -1.62 -17.38
N THR A 537 6.28 -1.63 -17.18
CA THR A 537 7.11 -0.44 -17.25
C THR A 537 8.30 -0.67 -18.15
N LEU A 538 8.49 0.26 -19.08
CA LEU A 538 9.68 0.36 -19.93
C LEU A 538 10.45 1.61 -19.49
N ASP A 539 11.64 1.39 -18.93
CA ASP A 539 12.49 2.45 -18.39
C ASP A 539 13.82 2.49 -19.16
N PHE A 540 14.06 3.60 -19.80
CA PHE A 540 15.31 3.90 -20.47
C PHE A 540 16.05 5.01 -19.74
N LYS A 541 17.31 4.80 -19.41
CA LYS A 541 18.20 5.79 -18.81
C LYS A 541 19.43 5.95 -19.67
N TYR A 542 19.77 7.21 -19.97
CA TYR A 542 21.01 7.60 -20.62
C TYR A 542 21.67 8.74 -19.83
N SER A 543 22.77 8.44 -19.12
CA SER A 543 23.43 9.39 -18.22
C SER A 543 22.44 10.00 -17.21
N ASN A 544 22.16 11.31 -17.30
CA ASN A 544 21.22 12.06 -16.47
C ASN A 544 19.83 12.21 -17.10
N PHE A 545 19.61 11.65 -18.29
CA PHE A 545 18.32 11.63 -18.96
C PHE A 545 17.61 10.31 -18.67
N SER A 546 16.31 10.33 -18.43
CA SER A 546 15.50 9.13 -18.31
C SER A 546 14.11 9.29 -18.89
N VAL A 547 13.60 8.19 -19.43
CA VAL A 547 12.27 8.06 -19.99
C VAL A 547 11.63 6.83 -19.41
N LEU A 548 10.42 6.93 -18.89
CA LEU A 548 9.62 5.82 -18.42
C LEU A 548 8.25 5.83 -19.10
N LEU A 549 7.86 4.70 -19.67
CA LEU A 549 6.50 4.40 -20.09
C LEU A 549 5.93 3.36 -19.12
N ALA A 550 4.81 3.66 -18.50
CA ALA A 550 4.09 2.75 -17.62
C ALA A 550 2.69 2.45 -18.21
N THR A 551 2.38 1.18 -18.35
CA THR A 551 1.11 0.71 -18.91
C THR A 551 0.37 -0.14 -17.90
N ARG A 552 -0.92 0.10 -17.75
CA ARG A 552 -1.83 -0.68 -16.92
C ARG A 552 -3.04 -1.12 -17.72
N PHE A 553 -3.35 -2.41 -17.64
CA PHE A 553 -4.59 -2.98 -18.12
C PHE A 553 -5.36 -3.56 -16.96
N ASN A 554 -6.64 -3.22 -16.82
CA ASN A 554 -7.53 -3.79 -15.84
C ASN A 554 -8.82 -4.27 -16.49
N GLN A 555 -9.21 -5.49 -16.18
CA GLN A 555 -10.52 -6.05 -16.47
C GLN A 555 -11.14 -6.53 -15.16
N ARG A 556 -12.32 -6.04 -14.83
CA ARG A 556 -13.10 -6.49 -13.67
C ARG A 556 -14.07 -7.59 -14.08
N ILE A 557 -14.63 -8.30 -13.10
CA ILE A 557 -15.68 -9.31 -13.36
C ILE A 557 -16.85 -8.67 -14.10
N PHE A 558 -17.22 -7.45 -13.69
CA PHE A 558 -18.24 -6.64 -14.35
C PHE A 558 -17.64 -5.30 -14.77
N GLY A 559 -18.14 -4.76 -15.89
CA GLY A 559 -17.68 -3.50 -16.43
C GLY A 559 -16.76 -3.64 -17.65
N LYS A 560 -16.35 -2.49 -18.20
CA LYS A 560 -15.47 -2.44 -19.37
C LYS A 560 -14.01 -2.56 -18.93
N SER A 561 -13.21 -3.30 -19.68
CA SER A 561 -11.76 -3.26 -19.55
C SER A 561 -11.20 -1.94 -20.09
N TYR A 562 -10.06 -1.54 -19.55
CA TYR A 562 -9.38 -0.31 -19.97
C TYR A 562 -7.86 -0.45 -19.92
N TRP A 563 -7.21 0.34 -20.79
CA TRP A 563 -5.76 0.53 -20.81
C TRP A 563 -5.45 1.97 -20.42
N ILE A 564 -4.51 2.15 -19.51
CA ILE A 564 -3.95 3.45 -19.13
C ILE A 564 -2.46 3.42 -19.40
N ASN A 565 -1.98 4.45 -20.08
CA ASN A 565 -0.56 4.62 -20.38
C ASN A 565 -0.11 5.96 -19.81
N ASP A 566 0.89 5.90 -18.95
CA ASP A 566 1.48 7.05 -18.30
C ASP A 566 2.94 7.15 -18.71
N PHE A 567 3.44 8.37 -18.82
CA PHE A 567 4.77 8.64 -19.35
C PHE A 567 5.47 9.68 -18.49
N ARG A 568 6.75 9.48 -18.20
CA ARG A 568 7.62 10.48 -17.58
C ARG A 568 8.91 10.62 -18.37
N ILE A 569 9.30 11.87 -18.67
CA ILE A 569 10.63 12.24 -19.10
C ILE A 569 11.28 13.03 -17.98
N SER A 570 12.55 12.79 -17.69
CA SER A 570 13.30 13.59 -16.74
C SER A 570 14.74 13.83 -17.17
N GLN A 571 15.25 15.02 -16.87
CA GLN A 571 16.61 15.47 -17.13
C GLN A 571 17.24 16.02 -15.86
N GLY A 572 18.31 15.37 -15.39
CA GLY A 572 19.15 15.88 -14.31
C GLY A 572 20.11 16.96 -14.81
N ILE A 573 20.15 18.10 -14.11
CA ILE A 573 21.03 19.24 -14.37
C ILE A 573 21.64 19.66 -13.04
N ASN A 574 22.86 19.24 -12.75
CA ASN A 574 23.51 19.47 -11.45
C ASN A 574 22.67 18.93 -10.28
N LYS A 575 22.18 19.83 -9.41
CA LYS A 575 21.33 19.54 -8.26
C LYS A 575 19.83 19.53 -8.58
N PHE A 576 19.46 19.87 -9.80
CA PHE A 576 18.07 19.94 -10.25
C PHE A 576 17.71 18.75 -11.13
N THR A 577 16.47 18.34 -11.08
CA THR A 577 15.85 17.42 -12.04
C THR A 577 14.59 18.07 -12.55
N VAL A 578 14.53 18.34 -13.85
CA VAL A 578 13.32 18.81 -14.53
C VAL A 578 12.59 17.56 -15.06
N TYR A 579 11.29 17.49 -14.88
CA TYR A 579 10.51 16.35 -15.36
C TYR A 579 9.16 16.78 -15.95
N LEU A 580 8.72 16.02 -16.93
CA LEU A 580 7.40 16.10 -17.56
C LEU A 580 6.66 14.78 -17.34
N ASP A 581 5.49 14.85 -16.73
CA ASP A 581 4.54 13.74 -16.59
C ASP A 581 3.40 13.91 -17.58
N ALA A 582 3.06 12.82 -18.26
CA ALA A 582 1.85 12.71 -19.06
C ALA A 582 1.08 11.47 -18.59
N GLN A 583 0.00 11.69 -17.86
CA GLN A 583 -0.87 10.61 -17.38
C GLN A 583 -2.02 10.39 -18.35
N ASN A 584 -2.44 9.13 -18.53
CA ASN A 584 -3.50 8.72 -19.45
C ASN A 584 -3.30 9.32 -20.87
N ILE A 585 -2.11 9.13 -21.44
CA ILE A 585 -1.68 9.81 -22.69
C ILE A 585 -2.61 9.57 -23.87
N PHE A 586 -3.32 8.43 -23.92
CA PHE A 586 -4.27 8.10 -24.98
C PHE A 586 -5.70 8.55 -24.67
N ASN A 587 -5.91 9.29 -23.58
CA ASN A 587 -7.20 9.84 -23.19
C ASN A 587 -8.30 8.78 -23.04
N SER A 588 -7.95 7.63 -22.44
CA SER A 588 -8.90 6.55 -22.19
C SER A 588 -9.95 6.96 -21.15
N ASN A 589 -11.22 6.67 -21.44
CA ASN A 589 -12.30 6.81 -20.47
C ASN A 589 -12.38 5.55 -19.61
N TYR A 590 -12.28 5.70 -18.30
CA TYR A 590 -12.29 4.57 -17.37
C TYR A 590 -12.94 4.89 -16.02
N VAL A 591 -13.39 3.82 -15.38
CA VAL A 591 -14.03 3.83 -14.06
C VAL A 591 -13.41 2.70 -13.23
N GLU A 592 -13.04 2.97 -11.99
CA GLU A 592 -12.50 1.97 -11.08
C GLU A 592 -13.53 1.52 -10.03
N ILE A 593 -14.42 2.41 -9.63
CA ILE A 593 -15.48 2.13 -8.67
C ILE A 593 -16.76 2.89 -8.98
N GLY A 594 -17.89 2.23 -8.80
CA GLY A 594 -19.20 2.84 -8.98
C GLY A 594 -19.42 3.40 -10.40
N ALA A 595 -19.91 4.63 -10.48
CA ALA A 595 -20.11 5.37 -11.71
C ALA A 595 -19.19 6.61 -11.80
N ILE A 596 -18.02 6.58 -11.14
CA ILE A 596 -17.10 7.72 -11.05
C ILE A 596 -16.13 7.68 -12.23
N PRO A 597 -16.28 8.56 -13.25
CA PRO A 597 -15.29 8.69 -14.31
C PRO A 597 -14.00 9.28 -13.72
N LEU A 598 -12.86 8.68 -14.09
CA LEU A 598 -11.56 9.16 -13.70
C LEU A 598 -10.95 10.10 -14.74
N PRO A 599 -9.88 10.86 -14.42
CA PRO A 599 -9.39 11.93 -15.27
C PRO A 599 -9.03 11.49 -16.68
N SER A 600 -9.33 12.35 -17.63
CA SER A 600 -8.77 12.36 -19.00
C SER A 600 -7.25 12.56 -18.96
N ARG A 601 -6.61 12.73 -20.11
CA ARG A 601 -5.18 13.03 -20.20
C ARG A 601 -4.81 14.22 -19.31
N TRP A 602 -3.69 14.07 -18.55
CA TRP A 602 -3.16 15.11 -17.69
C TRP A 602 -1.67 15.31 -17.94
N LEU A 603 -1.26 16.56 -18.19
CA LEU A 603 0.14 16.93 -18.37
C LEU A 603 0.61 17.75 -17.18
N SER A 604 1.79 17.45 -16.67
CA SER A 604 2.39 18.17 -15.54
C SER A 604 3.87 18.36 -15.73
N LEU A 605 4.35 19.56 -15.44
CA LEU A 605 5.78 19.92 -15.41
C LEU A 605 6.20 20.09 -13.95
N GLY A 606 7.39 19.60 -13.61
CA GLY A 606 7.95 19.79 -12.28
C GLY A 606 9.45 19.95 -12.27
N VAL A 607 9.94 20.54 -11.17
CA VAL A 607 11.36 20.74 -10.90
C VAL A 607 11.65 20.27 -9.49
N LYS A 608 12.59 19.33 -9.38
CA LYS A 608 13.09 18.80 -8.11
C LYS A 608 14.50 19.30 -7.86
N PHE A 609 14.74 19.76 -6.65
CA PHE A 609 16.06 20.16 -6.15
C PHE A 609 16.47 19.22 -5.01
N VAL A 610 17.70 18.71 -5.06
CA VAL A 610 18.29 17.93 -3.98
C VAL A 610 19.73 18.39 -3.75
N SER A 611 20.04 18.74 -2.51
CA SER A 611 21.40 19.12 -2.12
C SER A 611 21.77 18.43 -0.81
N PHE A 612 22.84 17.65 -0.85
CA PHE A 612 23.44 17.07 0.34
C PHE A 612 24.69 17.90 0.73
N PHE A 613 24.93 17.97 2.03
CA PHE A 613 26.11 18.64 2.61
C PHE A 613 26.69 17.77 3.73
N MET A 614 27.99 17.95 3.99
CA MET A 614 28.72 17.20 5.01
C MET A 614 28.38 17.65 6.44
#